data_e120889053628bcdca5d295d5c814dcd
#
_entry.id   e120889053628bcdca5d295d5c814dcd
#
_cell.length_a   1.000
_cell.length_b   1.000
_cell.length_c   1.000
_cell.angle_alpha   90.00
_cell.angle_beta   90.00
_cell.angle_gamma   90.00
#
_symmetry.space_group_name_H-M   'P 1'
#
loop_
_entity.id
_entity.type
_entity.pdbx_description
1 polymer ?
#
loop_
_entity_poly.entity_id
_entity_poly.type
_entity_poly.pdbx_seq_one_letter_code
_entity_poly.pdbx_strand_id
1 'polypeptide(L)'
;MQFDQVVLAGGGNRCWWQAGFWNILNEAIPQRPTKIVAVSAGAATACLFSARPGDEGSQWGLHYYEKALANVSSNVDWKNLFSSEPLFPHYRLYRAALENILADGFGRIQDGPEILIGLAKTPSYLSPKLSVAMG
;
A
#
# COMPACT_ATOMS: atom_id res chain seq x y z
N MET A 1 21.17 -4.10 -16.28
CA MET A 1 21.25 -3.12 -15.18
C MET A 1 20.40 -3.63 -14.04
N GLN A 2 20.94 -3.69 -12.85
CA GLN A 2 20.22 -4.20 -11.66
C GLN A 2 20.23 -3.10 -10.59
N PHE A 3 19.13 -2.92 -9.89
CA PHE A 3 19.04 -1.93 -8.82
C PHE A 3 19.13 -2.62 -7.46
N ASP A 4 19.99 -2.14 -6.59
CA ASP A 4 20.12 -2.65 -5.22
C ASP A 4 19.02 -2.10 -4.31
N GLN A 5 18.52 -0.91 -4.63
CA GLN A 5 17.51 -0.23 -3.85
C GLN A 5 16.39 0.31 -4.75
N VAL A 6 15.17 0.24 -4.23
CA VAL A 6 13.96 0.74 -4.91
C VAL A 6 13.19 1.63 -3.97
N VAL A 7 12.68 2.75 -4.49
CA VAL A 7 11.81 3.66 -3.74
C VAL A 7 10.41 3.64 -4.33
N LEU A 8 9.42 3.33 -3.52
CA LEU A 8 8.01 3.34 -3.89
C LEU A 8 7.28 4.48 -3.19
N ALA A 9 6.92 5.49 -3.97
CA ALA A 9 6.28 6.69 -3.48
C ALA A 9 4.82 6.43 -3.07
N GLY A 10 4.30 7.23 -2.16
CA GLY A 10 2.87 7.32 -1.89
C GLY A 10 2.09 7.92 -3.08
N GLY A 11 0.80 7.72 -3.10
CA GLY A 11 -0.05 8.28 -4.17
C GLY A 11 -1.49 7.75 -4.15
N GLY A 12 -1.90 7.06 -3.09
CA GLY A 12 -3.21 6.43 -3.00
C GLY A 12 -3.46 5.51 -4.20
N ASN A 13 -4.62 5.62 -4.83
CA ASN A 13 -5.01 4.79 -5.97
C ASN A 13 -4.06 4.88 -7.17
N ARG A 14 -3.30 5.97 -7.29
CA ARG A 14 -2.33 6.14 -8.37
C ARG A 14 -1.11 5.24 -8.25
N CYS A 15 -0.90 4.58 -7.11
CA CYS A 15 0.23 3.66 -6.93
C CYS A 15 0.17 2.42 -7.83
N TRP A 16 -0.97 2.11 -8.45
CA TRP A 16 -1.10 0.99 -9.38
C TRP A 16 -0.21 1.12 -10.62
N TRP A 17 0.11 2.34 -11.06
CA TRP A 17 1.06 2.49 -12.15
C TRP A 17 2.46 1.99 -11.76
N GLN A 18 2.86 2.14 -10.49
CA GLN A 18 4.14 1.60 -9.99
C GLN A 18 4.14 0.07 -10.04
N ALA A 19 2.98 -0.56 -9.76
CA ALA A 19 2.83 -1.99 -9.86
C ALA A 19 3.03 -2.48 -11.31
N GLY A 20 2.34 -1.87 -12.27
CA GLY A 20 2.49 -2.20 -13.68
C GLY A 20 3.91 -1.95 -14.20
N PHE A 21 4.50 -0.81 -13.85
CA PHE A 21 5.88 -0.49 -14.23
C PHE A 21 6.88 -1.51 -13.66
N TRP A 22 6.71 -1.90 -12.39
CA TRP A 22 7.57 -2.89 -11.75
C TRP A 22 7.52 -4.24 -12.45
N ASN A 23 6.32 -4.69 -12.83
CA ASN A 23 6.19 -5.95 -13.55
C ASN A 23 6.91 -5.92 -14.89
N ILE A 24 6.65 -4.90 -15.72
CA ILE A 24 7.31 -4.76 -17.03
C ILE A 24 8.83 -4.67 -16.87
N LEU A 25 9.30 -3.90 -15.89
CA LEU A 25 10.73 -3.80 -15.61
C LEU A 25 11.31 -5.15 -15.22
N ASN A 26 10.62 -5.89 -14.36
CA ASN A 26 11.09 -7.16 -13.83
C ASN A 26 11.04 -8.30 -14.87
N GLU A 27 10.12 -8.23 -15.84
CA GLU A 27 10.11 -9.11 -17.00
C GLU A 27 11.30 -8.84 -17.94
N ALA A 28 11.54 -7.55 -18.23
CA ALA A 28 12.63 -7.15 -19.12
C ALA A 28 14.01 -7.38 -18.50
N ILE A 29 14.15 -7.05 -17.23
CA ILE A 29 15.40 -7.14 -16.46
C ILE A 29 15.06 -7.58 -15.04
N PRO A 30 15.17 -8.88 -14.72
CA PRO A 30 14.87 -9.36 -13.37
C PRO A 30 15.58 -8.56 -12.30
N GLN A 31 14.81 -7.92 -11.43
CA GLN A 31 15.31 -7.09 -10.34
C GLN A 31 15.34 -7.89 -9.03
N ARG A 32 16.43 -7.76 -8.29
CA ARG A 32 16.59 -8.36 -6.96
C ARG A 32 17.12 -7.31 -6.01
N PRO A 33 16.30 -6.30 -5.65
CA PRO A 33 16.74 -5.29 -4.71
C PRO A 33 16.99 -5.93 -3.35
N THR A 34 17.99 -5.43 -2.65
CA THR A 34 18.26 -5.81 -1.26
C THR A 34 17.40 -4.98 -0.30
N LYS A 35 16.93 -3.81 -0.76
CA LYS A 35 16.17 -2.86 0.05
C LYS A 35 15.07 -2.18 -0.76
N ILE A 36 13.88 -2.05 -0.14
CA ILE A 36 12.76 -1.26 -0.66
C ILE A 36 12.41 -0.18 0.38
N VAL A 37 12.41 1.07 -0.03
CA VAL A 37 11.93 2.19 0.80
C VAL A 37 10.56 2.59 0.28
N ALA A 38 9.57 2.64 1.16
CA ALA A 38 8.19 2.85 0.73
C ALA A 38 7.40 3.75 1.68
N VAL A 39 6.42 4.46 1.14
CA VAL A 39 5.54 5.36 1.90
C VAL A 39 4.08 5.15 1.48
N SER A 40 3.16 5.14 2.46
CA SER A 40 1.71 5.10 2.21
C SER A 40 1.33 3.91 1.30
N ALA A 41 0.59 4.14 0.22
CA ALA A 41 0.19 3.09 -0.72
C ALA A 41 1.38 2.40 -1.42
N GLY A 42 2.53 3.07 -1.53
CA GLY A 42 3.78 2.44 -1.97
C GLY A 42 4.24 1.31 -1.04
N ALA A 43 3.98 1.44 0.26
CA ALA A 43 4.27 0.37 1.22
C ALA A 43 3.39 -0.88 0.99
N ALA A 44 2.09 -0.68 0.70
CA ALA A 44 1.21 -1.78 0.34
C ALA A 44 1.65 -2.46 -0.97
N THR A 45 2.10 -1.67 -1.95
CA THR A 45 2.65 -2.16 -3.21
C THR A 45 3.92 -2.98 -2.98
N ALA A 46 4.84 -2.50 -2.12
CA ALA A 46 6.05 -3.24 -1.75
C ALA A 46 5.73 -4.59 -1.12
N CYS A 47 4.79 -4.62 -0.17
CA CYS A 47 4.34 -5.85 0.47
C CYS A 47 3.70 -6.82 -0.55
N LEU A 48 2.87 -6.29 -1.46
CA LEU A 48 2.22 -7.09 -2.48
C LEU A 48 3.24 -7.78 -3.41
N PHE A 49 4.24 -7.05 -3.89
CA PHE A 49 5.29 -7.60 -4.74
C PHE A 49 6.13 -8.66 -4.04
N SER A 50 6.45 -8.42 -2.77
CA SER A 50 7.23 -9.38 -1.99
C SER A 50 6.42 -10.62 -1.64
N ALA A 51 5.12 -10.47 -1.35
CA ALA A 51 4.23 -11.58 -1.04
C ALA A 51 3.83 -12.40 -2.27
N ARG A 52 3.60 -11.73 -3.39
CA ARG A 52 3.11 -12.31 -4.66
C ARG A 52 3.89 -11.72 -5.84
N PRO A 53 5.09 -12.24 -6.12
CA PRO A 53 5.91 -11.74 -7.20
C PRO A 53 5.29 -12.01 -8.57
N GLY A 54 5.54 -11.10 -9.51
CA GLY A 54 5.08 -11.20 -10.89
C GLY A 54 3.68 -10.63 -11.13
N ASP A 55 3.16 -10.88 -12.32
CA ASP A 55 1.87 -10.34 -12.80
C ASP A 55 0.67 -10.80 -11.96
N GLU A 56 0.73 -12.04 -11.46
CA GLU A 56 -0.35 -12.59 -10.64
C GLU A 56 -0.63 -11.72 -9.41
N GLY A 57 0.42 -11.20 -8.76
CA GLY A 57 0.27 -10.33 -7.60
C GLY A 57 -0.36 -8.99 -7.94
N SER A 58 0.04 -8.37 -9.05
CA SER A 58 -0.50 -7.08 -9.48
C SER A 58 -1.94 -7.20 -9.94
N GLN A 59 -2.28 -8.23 -10.70
CA GLN A 59 -3.64 -8.49 -11.15
C GLN A 59 -4.56 -8.82 -9.97
N TRP A 60 -4.09 -9.64 -9.03
CA TRP A 60 -4.84 -9.93 -7.82
C TRP A 60 -5.13 -8.67 -7.01
N GLY A 61 -4.12 -7.85 -6.79
CA GLY A 61 -4.25 -6.60 -6.02
C GLY A 61 -5.19 -5.60 -6.69
N LEU A 62 -5.08 -5.43 -8.01
CA LEU A 62 -5.96 -4.54 -8.77
C LEU A 62 -7.42 -5.01 -8.70
N HIS A 63 -7.66 -6.30 -8.97
CA HIS A 63 -9.01 -6.87 -8.91
C HIS A 63 -9.62 -6.77 -7.50
N TYR A 64 -8.83 -7.09 -6.47
CA TYR A 64 -9.26 -6.93 -5.08
C TYR A 64 -9.67 -5.48 -4.80
N TYR A 65 -8.86 -4.54 -5.24
CA TYR A 65 -9.08 -3.12 -5.01
C TYR A 65 -10.29 -2.58 -5.76
N GLU A 66 -10.47 -2.93 -7.03
CA GLU A 66 -11.65 -2.57 -7.82
C GLU A 66 -12.95 -3.07 -7.17
N LYS A 67 -12.97 -4.32 -6.75
CA LYS A 67 -14.11 -4.93 -6.07
C LYS A 67 -14.42 -4.25 -4.74
N ALA A 68 -13.40 -3.92 -3.99
CA ALA A 68 -13.55 -3.26 -2.70
C ALA A 68 -13.98 -1.79 -2.81
N LEU A 69 -13.57 -1.08 -3.88
CA LEU A 69 -13.99 0.29 -4.16
C LEU A 69 -15.38 0.41 -4.77
N ALA A 70 -15.91 -0.64 -5.37
CA ALA A 70 -17.20 -0.59 -6.06
C ALA A 70 -18.34 0.00 -5.21
N ASN A 71 -18.24 -0.11 -3.88
CA ASN A 71 -19.24 0.39 -2.93
C ASN A 71 -18.80 1.65 -2.16
N VAL A 72 -17.68 2.27 -2.54
CA VAL A 72 -17.16 3.47 -1.86
C VAL A 72 -17.51 4.70 -2.67
N SER A 73 -18.50 5.47 -2.22
CA SER A 73 -19.00 6.66 -2.92
C SER A 73 -18.19 7.93 -2.61
N SER A 74 -17.41 7.96 -1.54
CA SER A 74 -16.67 9.13 -1.10
C SER A 74 -15.38 8.76 -0.40
N ASN A 75 -14.35 9.58 -0.56
CA ASN A 75 -13.07 9.43 0.16
C ASN A 75 -13.17 9.81 1.65
N VAL A 76 -14.18 10.59 2.03
CA VAL A 76 -14.37 11.06 3.40
C VAL A 76 -15.83 10.87 3.79
N ASP A 77 -16.07 10.18 4.88
CA ASP A 77 -17.39 10.09 5.48
C ASP A 77 -17.53 11.16 6.57
N TRP A 78 -18.05 12.32 6.16
CA TRP A 78 -18.23 13.46 7.06
C TRP A 78 -19.16 13.18 8.23
N LYS A 79 -20.04 12.19 8.13
CA LYS A 79 -20.93 11.78 9.24
C LYS A 79 -20.13 11.25 10.42
N ASN A 80 -18.93 10.74 10.16
CA ASN A 80 -18.05 10.18 11.17
C ASN A 80 -17.16 11.22 11.86
N LEU A 81 -17.26 12.50 11.50
CA LEU A 81 -16.43 13.56 12.09
C LEU A 81 -16.62 13.66 13.61
N PHE A 82 -17.85 13.45 14.08
CA PHE A 82 -18.23 13.54 15.50
C PHE A 82 -18.49 12.16 16.15
N SER A 83 -18.11 11.08 15.50
CA SER A 83 -18.27 9.71 16.01
C SER A 83 -16.92 9.05 16.28
N SER A 84 -16.92 7.87 16.89
CA SER A 84 -15.73 7.01 17.04
C SER A 84 -15.34 6.29 15.75
N GLU A 85 -16.19 6.32 14.72
CA GLU A 85 -15.94 5.66 13.45
C GLU A 85 -14.84 6.36 12.64
N PRO A 86 -14.08 5.61 11.81
CA PRO A 86 -13.05 6.20 10.96
C PRO A 86 -13.63 7.21 9.99
N LEU A 87 -12.97 8.35 9.85
CA LEU A 87 -13.34 9.40 8.90
C LEU A 87 -13.14 8.95 7.45
N PHE A 88 -12.16 8.07 7.22
CA PHE A 88 -11.82 7.52 5.91
C PHE A 88 -12.36 6.11 5.79
N PRO A 89 -13.35 5.85 4.90
CA PRO A 89 -13.92 4.51 4.69
C PRO A 89 -12.86 3.52 4.18
N HIS A 90 -11.82 4.03 3.49
CA HIS A 90 -10.71 3.23 2.99
C HIS A 90 -9.88 2.53 4.08
N TYR A 91 -9.95 2.96 5.33
CA TYR A 91 -9.22 2.31 6.42
C TYR A 91 -9.54 0.82 6.52
N ARG A 92 -10.82 0.47 6.51
CA ARG A 92 -11.26 -0.94 6.58
C ARG A 92 -10.81 -1.73 5.36
N LEU A 93 -10.88 -1.10 4.19
CA LEU A 93 -10.46 -1.69 2.92
C LEU A 93 -8.95 -1.97 2.89
N TYR A 94 -8.14 -0.99 3.23
CA TYR A 94 -6.68 -1.17 3.27
C TYR A 94 -6.26 -2.21 4.30
N ARG A 95 -6.90 -2.21 5.48
CA ARG A 95 -6.62 -3.19 6.51
C ARG A 95 -6.93 -4.60 6.03
N ALA A 96 -8.11 -4.83 5.47
CA ALA A 96 -8.50 -6.14 4.94
C ALA A 96 -7.59 -6.58 3.78
N ALA A 97 -7.18 -5.66 2.90
CA ALA A 97 -6.25 -5.97 1.83
C ALA A 97 -4.88 -6.41 2.38
N LEU A 98 -4.35 -5.68 3.36
CA LEU A 98 -3.07 -6.04 4.00
C LEU A 98 -3.17 -7.39 4.74
N GLU A 99 -4.24 -7.63 5.48
CA GLU A 99 -4.46 -8.91 6.17
C GLU A 99 -4.50 -10.08 5.16
N ASN A 100 -5.15 -9.91 4.01
CA ASN A 100 -5.16 -10.93 2.95
C ASN A 100 -3.78 -11.10 2.28
N ILE A 101 -3.05 -10.01 2.03
CA ILE A 101 -1.67 -10.09 1.50
C ILE A 101 -0.77 -10.84 2.47
N LEU A 102 -0.85 -10.51 3.75
CA LEU A 102 0.02 -11.08 4.78
C LEU A 102 -0.33 -12.53 5.10
N ALA A 103 -1.61 -12.92 5.06
CA ALA A 103 -2.01 -14.28 5.39
C ALA A 103 -1.28 -15.35 4.56
N ASP A 104 -1.15 -15.12 3.24
CA ASP A 104 -0.57 -16.09 2.31
C ASP A 104 0.90 -15.79 1.95
N GLY A 105 1.37 -14.58 2.22
CA GLY A 105 2.65 -14.09 1.72
C GLY A 105 3.67 -13.67 2.79
N PHE A 106 3.35 -13.77 4.07
CA PHE A 106 4.20 -13.23 5.13
C PHE A 106 5.60 -13.85 5.14
N GLY A 107 5.71 -15.17 4.96
CA GLY A 107 7.00 -15.84 4.87
C GLY A 107 7.86 -15.31 3.72
N ARG A 108 7.27 -15.08 2.55
CA ARG A 108 8.00 -14.53 1.39
C ARG A 108 8.45 -13.08 1.62
N ILE A 109 7.67 -12.29 2.37
CA ILE A 109 8.07 -10.93 2.76
C ILE A 109 9.27 -10.99 3.70
N GLN A 110 9.28 -11.91 4.67
CA GLN A 110 10.38 -12.07 5.62
C GLN A 110 11.69 -12.54 4.95
N ASP A 111 11.58 -13.39 3.95
CA ASP A 111 12.72 -13.94 3.20
C ASP A 111 13.14 -13.02 2.03
N GLY A 112 12.38 -11.94 1.79
CA GLY A 112 12.60 -10.99 0.71
C GLY A 112 13.55 -9.85 1.06
N PRO A 113 13.51 -8.77 0.27
CA PRO A 113 14.29 -7.56 0.54
C PRO A 113 13.86 -6.88 1.85
N GLU A 114 14.77 -6.16 2.48
CA GLU A 114 14.44 -5.30 3.62
C GLU A 114 13.43 -4.20 3.18
N ILE A 115 12.26 -4.14 3.81
CA ILE A 115 11.24 -3.13 3.51
C ILE A 115 11.24 -2.07 4.62
N LEU A 116 11.64 -0.85 4.27
CA LEU A 116 11.59 0.32 5.14
C LEU A 116 10.35 1.14 4.85
N ILE A 117 9.45 1.28 5.83
CA ILE A 117 8.21 2.04 5.67
C ILE A 117 8.32 3.37 6.39
N GLY A 118 8.22 4.46 5.61
CA GLY A 118 8.13 5.81 6.15
C GLY A 118 6.76 6.06 6.77
N LEU A 119 6.74 6.49 8.04
CA LEU A 119 5.53 6.80 8.80
C LEU A 119 5.58 8.24 9.30
N ALA A 120 4.46 8.96 9.14
CA ALA A 120 4.25 10.22 9.80
C ALA A 120 3.59 9.99 11.17
N LYS A 121 4.18 10.55 12.22
CA LYS A 121 3.61 10.52 13.56
C LYS A 121 2.93 11.85 13.85
N THR A 122 1.63 11.81 14.16
CA THR A 122 0.91 13.00 14.64
C THR A 122 1.47 13.47 15.99
N PRO A 123 1.63 14.78 16.20
CA PRO A 123 1.97 15.31 17.51
C PRO A 123 0.98 14.83 18.57
N SER A 124 1.48 14.49 19.75
CA SER A 124 0.68 13.91 20.84
C SER A 124 -0.43 14.84 21.38
N TYR A 125 -0.32 16.14 21.13
CA TYR A 125 -1.29 17.16 21.54
C TYR A 125 -2.44 17.37 20.53
N LEU A 126 -2.35 16.76 19.33
CA LEU A 126 -3.40 16.81 18.34
C LEU A 126 -4.12 15.47 18.25
N SER A 127 -5.45 15.50 18.23
CA SER A 127 -6.19 14.28 17.89
C SER A 127 -5.87 13.87 16.43
N PRO A 128 -5.84 12.58 16.11
CA PRO A 128 -5.58 12.13 14.74
C PRO A 128 -6.53 12.76 13.71
N LYS A 129 -7.78 12.99 14.07
CA LYS A 129 -8.78 13.63 13.19
C LYS A 129 -8.46 15.10 12.91
N LEU A 130 -7.98 15.81 13.89
CA LEU A 130 -7.61 17.23 13.75
C LEU A 130 -6.35 17.39 12.90
N SER A 131 -5.39 16.50 13.04
CA SER A 131 -4.15 16.51 12.25
C SER A 131 -4.42 16.34 10.77
N VAL A 132 -5.38 15.49 10.41
CA VAL A 132 -5.78 15.26 9.02
C VAL A 132 -6.53 16.45 8.43
N ALA A 133 -7.30 17.17 9.24
CA ALA A 133 -8.04 18.35 8.78
C ALA A 133 -7.12 19.57 8.56
N MET A 134 -5.92 19.57 9.14
CA MET A 134 -4.96 20.69 9.07
C MET A 134 -3.81 20.47 8.06
N GLY A 135 -3.66 19.27 7.50
CA GLY A 135 -2.64 18.92 6.50
C GLY A 135 -3.18 18.83 5.11
#